data_5319bafe3b72ba2b8ee13bd44896d43c
#
_entry.id   5319bafe3b72ba2b8ee13bd44896d43c
#
_cell.length_a   1.000
_cell.length_b   1.000
_cell.length_c   1.000
_cell.angle_alpha   90.00
_cell.angle_beta   90.00
_cell.angle_gamma   90.00
#
_symmetry.space_group_name_H-M   'P 1'
#
loop_
_entity.id
_entity.type
_entity.pdbx_description
1 polymer ?
#
loop_
_entity_poly.entity_id
_entity_poly.type
_entity_poly.pdbx_seq_one_letter_code
_entity_poly.pdbx_strand_id
1 'polypeptide(L)'
;LDPEGITVAPDGTYWLASEGDASGERPNRLVQTDTLGNVLQEVTLPKRIEKCRSKTTSVGSLGSGFEGVTVAQGPLPGIAPWAGPRRYFLLVAQQRGWNYTTPGCRWLDDDPFDLNADEPFATRIWVYDMKRDKWKHVFYLLESVPSDASWVGLSEITRVEGGFVVIERDNRSGDFGEIKWLVHFSDSALADGIVTHAEKEVYDLLPDLNATNGWITDKPEGVAVTPAGELYVVTDNDGVEDWSGETRFLRLGKFAGLFD
;
A
#
# COMPACT_ATOMS: atom_id res chain seq x y z
N LEU A 1 0.24 1.21 -18.60
CA LEU A 1 0.49 0.74 -17.24
C LEU A 1 1.40 1.71 -16.54
N ASP A 2 1.15 1.87 -15.27
CA ASP A 2 1.95 2.62 -14.31
C ASP A 2 2.18 1.67 -13.13
N PRO A 3 3.15 0.74 -13.24
CA PRO A 3 3.34 -0.32 -12.27
C PRO A 3 4.04 0.21 -11.02
N GLU A 4 3.39 0.02 -9.86
CA GLU A 4 3.86 0.48 -8.55
C GLU A 4 4.27 -0.67 -7.63
N GLY A 5 3.71 -1.86 -7.82
CA GLY A 5 4.03 -3.01 -6.98
C GLY A 5 4.05 -4.32 -7.75
N ILE A 6 4.81 -5.29 -7.23
CA ILE A 6 4.91 -6.63 -7.82
C ILE A 6 4.98 -7.69 -6.73
N THR A 7 4.29 -8.82 -6.94
CA THR A 7 4.38 -10.00 -6.08
C THR A 7 4.39 -11.28 -6.89
N VAL A 8 4.90 -12.35 -6.28
CA VAL A 8 4.93 -13.69 -6.90
C VAL A 8 3.77 -14.52 -6.35
N ALA A 9 2.95 -15.04 -7.24
CA ALA A 9 1.89 -15.96 -6.88
C ALA A 9 2.41 -17.39 -6.66
N PRO A 10 1.67 -18.24 -5.92
CA PRO A 10 2.09 -19.61 -5.63
C PRO A 10 2.24 -20.52 -6.86
N ASP A 11 1.66 -20.16 -7.99
CA ASP A 11 1.80 -20.84 -9.27
C ASP A 11 3.02 -20.38 -10.08
N GLY A 12 3.81 -19.45 -9.54
CA GLY A 12 5.01 -18.90 -10.15
C GLY A 12 4.74 -17.75 -11.13
N THR A 13 3.50 -17.31 -11.28
CA THR A 13 3.17 -16.11 -12.05
C THR A 13 3.43 -14.84 -11.23
N TYR A 14 3.50 -13.69 -11.90
CA TYR A 14 3.62 -12.40 -11.24
C TYR A 14 2.29 -11.65 -11.26
N TRP A 15 2.05 -10.89 -10.21
CA TRP A 15 0.99 -9.91 -10.16
C TRP A 15 1.58 -8.53 -9.94
N LEU A 16 1.21 -7.60 -10.82
CA LEU A 16 1.59 -6.20 -10.73
C LEU A 16 0.38 -5.36 -10.35
N ALA A 17 0.58 -4.42 -9.44
CA ALA A 17 -0.36 -3.34 -9.21
C ALA A 17 -0.04 -2.17 -10.13
N SER A 18 -1.05 -1.54 -10.71
CA SER A 18 -0.91 -0.36 -11.55
C SER A 18 -1.88 0.71 -11.09
N GLU A 19 -1.36 1.90 -10.84
CA GLU A 19 -2.10 3.02 -10.30
C GLU A 19 -3.20 3.53 -11.24
N GLY A 20 -3.04 3.36 -12.52
CA GLY A 20 -3.89 4.02 -13.51
C GLY A 20 -3.46 5.47 -13.75
N ASP A 21 -4.33 6.33 -14.24
CA ASP A 21 -3.99 7.72 -14.47
C ASP A 21 -4.87 8.72 -13.71
N ALA A 22 -4.33 9.90 -13.55
CA ALA A 22 -5.00 11.00 -12.84
C ALA A 22 -6.26 11.50 -13.56
N SER A 23 -6.42 11.25 -14.86
CA SER A 23 -7.63 11.61 -15.62
C SER A 23 -8.81 10.68 -15.31
N GLY A 24 -8.50 9.46 -14.81
CA GLY A 24 -9.45 8.38 -14.62
C GLY A 24 -9.83 7.67 -15.93
N GLU A 25 -9.11 7.92 -17.02
CA GLU A 25 -9.28 7.20 -18.29
C GLU A 25 -8.69 5.77 -18.20
N ARG A 26 -7.59 5.63 -17.47
CA ARG A 26 -7.00 4.34 -17.14
C ARG A 26 -7.35 3.98 -15.69
N PRO A 27 -8.11 2.90 -15.45
CA PRO A 27 -8.45 2.49 -14.09
C PRO A 27 -7.26 1.88 -13.37
N ASN A 28 -7.32 1.84 -12.04
CA ASN A 28 -6.46 0.99 -11.24
C ASN A 28 -6.65 -0.47 -11.65
N ARG A 29 -5.55 -1.21 -11.77
CA ARG A 29 -5.62 -2.62 -12.18
C ARG A 29 -4.56 -3.49 -11.55
N LEU A 30 -4.90 -4.77 -11.44
CA LEU A 30 -3.94 -5.82 -11.20
C LEU A 30 -3.70 -6.54 -12.52
N VAL A 31 -2.44 -6.79 -12.85
CA VAL A 31 -2.04 -7.48 -14.07
C VAL A 31 -1.29 -8.74 -13.70
N GLN A 32 -1.82 -9.90 -14.11
CA GLN A 32 -1.10 -11.17 -13.99
C GLN A 32 -0.25 -11.40 -15.22
N THR A 33 1.00 -11.78 -15.02
CA THR A 33 1.91 -12.15 -16.11
C THR A 33 2.56 -13.50 -15.84
N ASP A 34 3.00 -14.15 -16.90
CA ASP A 34 3.93 -15.26 -16.79
C ASP A 34 5.37 -14.76 -16.49
N THR A 35 6.31 -15.68 -16.36
CA THR A 35 7.73 -15.38 -16.10
C THR A 35 8.44 -14.68 -17.26
N LEU A 36 7.83 -14.60 -18.42
CA LEU A 36 8.33 -13.93 -19.61
C LEU A 36 7.71 -12.53 -19.80
N GLY A 37 6.78 -12.13 -18.90
CA GLY A 37 6.07 -10.86 -18.96
C GLY A 37 4.84 -10.87 -19.88
N ASN A 38 4.41 -12.03 -20.41
CA ASN A 38 3.17 -12.10 -21.18
C ASN A 38 1.98 -11.91 -20.24
N VAL A 39 1.07 -11.00 -20.57
CA VAL A 39 -0.15 -10.73 -19.80
C VAL A 39 -1.10 -11.93 -19.91
N LEU A 40 -1.48 -12.49 -18.78
CA LEU A 40 -2.42 -13.62 -18.67
C LEU A 40 -3.83 -13.12 -18.38
N GLN A 41 -3.96 -12.13 -17.49
CA GLN A 41 -5.24 -11.47 -17.20
C GLN A 41 -5.04 -10.09 -16.60
N GLU A 42 -6.09 -9.28 -16.66
CA GLU A 42 -6.21 -8.00 -15.97
C GLU A 42 -7.47 -7.99 -15.12
N VAL A 43 -7.35 -7.41 -13.92
CA VAL A 43 -8.47 -7.26 -12.96
C VAL A 43 -8.54 -5.81 -12.52
N THR A 44 -9.73 -5.23 -12.57
CA THR A 44 -9.98 -3.86 -12.12
C THR A 44 -10.95 -3.84 -10.95
N LEU A 45 -10.96 -2.78 -10.18
CA LEU A 45 -12.04 -2.53 -9.24
C LEU A 45 -13.38 -2.43 -9.98
N PRO A 46 -14.49 -2.82 -9.35
CA PRO A 46 -15.81 -2.62 -9.95
C PRO A 46 -16.02 -1.15 -10.36
N LYS A 47 -16.59 -0.90 -11.53
CA LYS A 47 -16.81 0.46 -12.07
C LYS A 47 -17.51 1.41 -11.09
N ARG A 48 -18.39 0.87 -10.23
CA ARG A 48 -19.07 1.65 -9.19
C ARG A 48 -18.10 2.17 -8.11
N ILE A 49 -16.99 1.47 -7.87
CA ILE A 49 -15.92 1.86 -6.93
C ILE A 49 -14.98 2.84 -7.63
N GLU A 50 -14.51 2.48 -8.81
CA GLU A 50 -13.53 3.27 -9.56
C GLU A 50 -14.03 4.71 -9.83
N LYS A 51 -15.33 4.89 -10.08
CA LYS A 51 -15.92 6.22 -10.25
C LYS A 51 -15.80 7.13 -9.00
N CYS A 52 -15.57 6.56 -7.83
CA CYS A 52 -15.39 7.28 -6.57
C CYS A 52 -13.96 7.79 -6.37
N ARG A 53 -13.05 7.41 -7.25
CA ARG A 53 -11.74 8.04 -7.38
C ARG A 53 -11.95 9.49 -7.78
N SER A 54 -11.79 10.40 -6.83
CA SER A 54 -12.22 11.78 -6.99
C SER A 54 -11.28 12.61 -7.86
N LYS A 55 -11.86 13.41 -8.70
CA LYS A 55 -11.16 14.47 -9.47
C LYS A 55 -10.97 15.76 -8.68
N THR A 56 -11.58 15.89 -7.50
CA THR A 56 -11.57 17.15 -6.74
C THR A 56 -11.68 16.87 -5.25
N THR A 57 -10.56 16.78 -4.56
CA THR A 57 -10.56 16.85 -3.10
C THR A 57 -9.51 17.83 -2.60
N SER A 58 -9.87 18.57 -1.58
CA SER A 58 -8.96 19.37 -0.78
C SER A 58 -7.94 18.51 0.00
N VAL A 59 -8.08 17.19 0.00
CA VAL A 59 -7.28 16.26 0.82
C VAL A 59 -6.51 15.22 -0.03
N GLY A 60 -6.78 15.12 -1.31
CA GLY A 60 -6.09 14.17 -2.18
C GLY A 60 -6.01 14.65 -3.61
N SER A 61 -4.82 14.81 -4.13
CA SER A 61 -4.63 14.99 -5.56
C SER A 61 -5.03 13.71 -6.30
N LEU A 62 -5.37 13.85 -7.55
CA LEU A 62 -5.43 12.77 -8.53
C LEU A 62 -4.14 11.95 -8.42
N GLY A 63 -4.21 10.65 -8.57
CA GLY A 63 -3.01 9.82 -8.50
C GLY A 63 -2.88 8.97 -7.23
N SER A 64 -3.85 8.95 -6.33
CA SER A 64 -3.84 8.07 -5.15
C SER A 64 -4.45 6.70 -5.47
N GLY A 65 -3.79 5.93 -6.31
CA GLY A 65 -4.25 4.64 -6.80
C GLY A 65 -3.66 3.43 -6.09
N PHE A 66 -3.53 2.34 -6.84
CA PHE A 66 -2.88 1.13 -6.39
C PHE A 66 -1.37 1.33 -6.36
N GLU A 67 -0.78 1.02 -5.23
CA GLU A 67 0.65 1.00 -4.96
C GLU A 67 1.13 -0.47 -4.84
N GLY A 68 1.74 -0.84 -3.73
CA GLY A 68 2.21 -2.18 -3.49
C GLY A 68 1.13 -3.27 -3.55
N VAL A 69 1.56 -4.47 -3.86
CA VAL A 69 0.70 -5.66 -3.90
C VAL A 69 1.41 -6.87 -3.31
N THR A 70 0.68 -7.65 -2.51
CA THR A 70 1.22 -8.90 -1.95
C THR A 70 0.20 -10.04 -2.02
N VAL A 71 0.71 -11.27 -2.07
CA VAL A 71 -0.12 -12.47 -1.95
C VAL A 71 -0.23 -12.87 -0.48
N ALA A 72 -1.45 -13.10 -0.01
CA ALA A 72 -1.71 -13.70 1.29
C ALA A 72 -2.48 -15.02 1.16
N GLN A 73 -2.15 -15.96 2.02
CA GLN A 73 -2.83 -17.26 2.13
C GLN A 73 -3.85 -17.19 3.27
N GLY A 74 -5.06 -17.71 3.02
CA GLY A 74 -6.10 -17.76 4.06
C GLY A 74 -5.81 -18.79 5.18
N PRO A 75 -6.51 -18.68 6.32
CA PRO A 75 -7.58 -17.73 6.57
C PRO A 75 -7.08 -16.29 6.80
N LEU A 76 -7.91 -15.30 6.47
CA LEU A 76 -7.67 -13.89 6.81
C LEU A 76 -8.76 -13.43 7.78
N PRO A 77 -8.43 -13.07 9.03
CA PRO A 77 -9.40 -12.58 10.01
C PRO A 77 -10.25 -11.42 9.46
N GLY A 78 -11.52 -11.31 9.86
CA GLY A 78 -12.46 -10.30 9.39
C GLY A 78 -12.82 -10.37 7.90
N ILE A 79 -11.87 -10.65 7.03
CA ILE A 79 -12.03 -10.65 5.57
C ILE A 79 -12.58 -12.00 5.07
N ALA A 80 -11.88 -13.07 5.38
CA ALA A 80 -12.19 -14.42 4.94
C ALA A 80 -11.80 -15.46 6.02
N PRO A 81 -12.37 -15.41 7.21
CA PRO A 81 -12.04 -16.34 8.32
C PRO A 81 -12.39 -17.79 7.99
N TRP A 82 -13.32 -17.99 7.03
CA TRP A 82 -13.75 -19.30 6.51
C TRP A 82 -12.78 -19.86 5.45
N ALA A 83 -11.81 -19.09 4.97
CA ALA A 83 -10.90 -19.55 3.92
C ALA A 83 -9.92 -20.58 4.47
N GLY A 84 -9.79 -21.69 3.77
CA GLY A 84 -8.79 -22.70 4.09
C GLY A 84 -7.40 -22.31 3.56
N PRO A 85 -6.37 -23.09 3.94
CA PRO A 85 -4.96 -22.77 3.61
C PRO A 85 -4.62 -22.90 2.11
N ARG A 86 -5.54 -23.29 1.26
CA ARG A 86 -5.37 -23.32 -0.21
C ARG A 86 -6.09 -22.16 -0.90
N ARG A 87 -6.48 -21.14 -0.12
CA ARG A 87 -7.12 -19.94 -0.64
C ARG A 87 -6.12 -18.81 -0.64
N TYR A 88 -6.00 -18.14 -1.77
CA TYR A 88 -5.08 -17.02 -1.93
C TYR A 88 -5.85 -15.75 -2.26
N PHE A 89 -5.32 -14.67 -1.75
CA PHE A 89 -5.84 -13.31 -1.90
C PHE A 89 -4.69 -12.41 -2.33
N LEU A 90 -4.99 -11.38 -3.11
CA LEU A 90 -4.09 -10.27 -3.32
C LEU A 90 -4.52 -9.14 -2.39
N LEU A 91 -3.60 -8.64 -1.59
CA LEU A 91 -3.77 -7.41 -0.82
C LEU A 91 -3.04 -6.30 -1.55
N VAL A 92 -3.71 -5.17 -1.72
CA VAL A 92 -3.21 -4.04 -2.51
C VAL A 92 -3.34 -2.78 -1.68
N ALA A 93 -2.23 -2.10 -1.45
CA ALA A 93 -2.23 -0.80 -0.80
C ALA A 93 -2.83 0.26 -1.75
N GLN A 94 -3.74 1.07 -1.26
CA GLN A 94 -4.16 2.32 -1.91
C GLN A 94 -3.38 3.46 -1.28
N GLN A 95 -2.76 4.31 -2.10
CA GLN A 95 -1.89 5.36 -1.58
C GLN A 95 -2.58 6.24 -0.56
N ARG A 96 -3.72 6.82 -0.91
CA ARG A 96 -4.48 7.76 -0.07
C ARG A 96 -5.97 7.55 -0.19
N GLY A 97 -6.73 8.07 0.77
CA GLY A 97 -8.18 8.01 0.76
C GLY A 97 -8.81 8.69 -0.46
N TRP A 98 -9.88 8.11 -0.97
CA TRP A 98 -10.70 8.72 -2.02
C TRP A 98 -11.82 9.56 -1.41
N ASN A 99 -12.37 10.50 -2.21
CA ASN A 99 -13.46 11.34 -1.74
C ASN A 99 -14.80 10.58 -1.72
N TYR A 100 -15.28 10.31 -0.53
CA TYR A 100 -16.53 9.59 -0.28
C TYR A 100 -17.76 10.52 -0.20
N THR A 101 -17.57 11.84 -0.23
CA THR A 101 -18.66 12.80 -0.20
C THR A 101 -19.40 12.90 -1.55
N THR A 102 -18.85 12.31 -2.61
CA THR A 102 -19.50 12.26 -3.92
C THR A 102 -20.79 11.46 -3.85
N PRO A 103 -21.92 12.00 -4.33
CA PRO A 103 -23.18 11.27 -4.38
C PRO A 103 -23.05 9.91 -5.07
N GLY A 104 -23.48 8.84 -4.40
CA GLY A 104 -23.39 7.47 -4.86
C GLY A 104 -22.04 6.77 -4.55
N CYS A 105 -21.15 7.43 -3.81
CA CYS A 105 -19.94 6.83 -3.24
C CYS A 105 -20.07 6.55 -1.75
N ARG A 106 -21.12 7.00 -1.11
CA ARG A 106 -21.45 6.78 0.31
C ARG A 106 -21.64 5.31 0.71
N TRP A 107 -21.80 4.41 -0.25
CA TRP A 107 -21.85 2.97 0.08
C TRP A 107 -20.46 2.41 0.47
N LEU A 108 -19.41 3.19 0.25
CA LEU A 108 -18.11 3.00 0.90
C LEU A 108 -18.19 3.39 2.38
N ASP A 109 -19.27 4.09 2.76
CA ASP A 109 -19.63 4.56 4.10
C ASP A 109 -20.48 3.53 4.90
N ASP A 110 -20.63 2.28 4.47
CA ASP A 110 -20.96 1.17 5.39
C ASP A 110 -19.81 0.97 6.38
N ASP A 111 -19.20 2.08 6.68
CA ASP A 111 -18.13 2.34 7.58
C ASP A 111 -18.72 2.50 8.99
N PRO A 112 -18.48 1.52 9.86
CA PRO A 112 -18.93 1.60 11.23
C PRO A 112 -18.21 2.72 12.02
N PHE A 113 -17.24 3.38 11.41
CA PHE A 113 -16.36 4.37 12.02
C PHE A 113 -16.61 5.72 11.39
N ASP A 114 -17.60 6.40 11.36
CA ASP A 114 -17.80 7.76 10.79
C ASP A 114 -16.47 8.53 10.49
N LEU A 115 -15.63 7.91 9.67
CA LEU A 115 -14.28 8.41 9.31
C LEU A 115 -14.32 9.80 8.65
N ASN A 116 -15.52 10.30 8.35
CA ASN A 116 -15.70 11.58 7.69
C ASN A 116 -15.54 12.79 8.61
N ALA A 117 -15.65 12.61 9.92
CA ALA A 117 -15.63 13.74 10.86
C ALA A 117 -14.33 13.83 11.67
N ASP A 118 -13.81 12.69 12.12
CA ASP A 118 -12.74 12.66 13.11
C ASP A 118 -11.41 12.04 12.59
N GLU A 119 -11.45 11.27 11.47
CA GLU A 119 -10.28 10.59 10.92
C GLU A 119 -10.11 10.86 9.40
N PRO A 120 -9.71 12.08 9.02
CA PRO A 120 -9.60 12.48 7.62
C PRO A 120 -8.47 11.77 6.84
N PHE A 121 -7.67 10.95 7.52
CA PHE A 121 -6.46 10.35 6.98
C PHE A 121 -6.57 8.83 6.80
N ALA A 122 -7.76 8.30 6.53
CA ALA A 122 -7.92 6.88 6.25
C ALA A 122 -7.72 6.56 4.76
N THR A 123 -7.02 5.46 4.49
CA THR A 123 -6.95 4.83 3.17
C THR A 123 -7.47 3.39 3.23
N ARG A 124 -7.25 2.60 2.20
CA ARG A 124 -7.70 1.21 2.14
C ARG A 124 -6.60 0.26 1.73
N ILE A 125 -6.67 -0.94 2.29
CA ILE A 125 -6.02 -2.13 1.75
C ILE A 125 -7.12 -2.92 1.04
N TRP A 126 -7.06 -2.97 -0.27
CA TRP A 126 -7.98 -3.75 -1.09
C TRP A 126 -7.61 -5.23 -1.04
N VAL A 127 -8.62 -6.10 -1.01
CA VAL A 127 -8.43 -7.55 -0.95
C VAL A 127 -9.20 -8.19 -2.10
N TYR A 128 -8.46 -8.74 -3.03
CA TYR A 128 -9.01 -9.49 -4.15
C TYR A 128 -8.97 -11.00 -3.89
N ASP A 129 -10.13 -11.62 -3.87
CA ASP A 129 -10.26 -13.08 -3.79
C ASP A 129 -10.04 -13.69 -5.17
N MET A 130 -8.85 -14.21 -5.43
CA MET A 130 -8.44 -14.73 -6.73
C MET A 130 -9.33 -15.88 -7.25
N LYS A 131 -9.99 -16.63 -6.37
CA LYS A 131 -10.85 -17.75 -6.76
C LYS A 131 -12.29 -17.33 -7.02
N ARG A 132 -12.81 -16.32 -6.30
CA ARG A 132 -14.20 -15.89 -6.40
C ARG A 132 -14.40 -14.69 -7.31
N ASP A 133 -13.32 -14.06 -7.74
CA ASP A 133 -13.34 -12.79 -8.47
C ASP A 133 -14.16 -11.75 -7.71
N LYS A 134 -13.77 -11.50 -6.44
CA LYS A 134 -14.49 -10.60 -5.54
C LYS A 134 -13.52 -9.70 -4.81
N TRP A 135 -13.91 -8.44 -4.69
CA TRP A 135 -13.21 -7.43 -3.95
C TRP A 135 -13.85 -7.20 -2.57
N LYS A 136 -12.99 -7.02 -1.59
CA LYS A 136 -13.26 -6.46 -0.26
C LYS A 136 -12.22 -5.42 0.05
N HIS A 137 -12.30 -4.77 1.20
CA HIS A 137 -11.26 -3.89 1.71
C HIS A 137 -11.24 -3.90 3.24
N VAL A 138 -10.14 -3.40 3.76
CA VAL A 138 -9.93 -3.03 5.15
C VAL A 138 -9.48 -1.57 5.14
N PHE A 139 -9.97 -0.78 6.07
CA PHE A 139 -9.47 0.57 6.28
C PHE A 139 -8.08 0.53 6.92
N TYR A 140 -7.31 1.56 6.66
CA TYR A 140 -6.01 1.79 7.28
C TYR A 140 -5.94 3.26 7.67
N LEU A 141 -5.75 3.53 8.96
CA LEU A 141 -5.59 4.90 9.45
C LEU A 141 -4.16 5.36 9.20
N LEU A 142 -4.01 6.36 8.34
CA LEU A 142 -2.74 7.05 8.10
C LEU A 142 -2.43 7.99 9.25
N GLU A 143 -1.16 8.31 9.44
CA GLU A 143 -0.75 9.37 10.34
C GLU A 143 -1.22 10.76 9.89
N SER A 144 -1.26 11.70 10.81
CA SER A 144 -1.56 13.09 10.50
C SER A 144 -0.48 13.68 9.59
N VAL A 145 -0.90 14.51 8.65
CA VAL A 145 0.02 15.15 7.70
C VAL A 145 0.91 16.16 8.43
N PRO A 146 2.24 16.03 8.37
CA PRO A 146 3.16 17.02 8.92
C PRO A 146 2.96 18.40 8.32
N SER A 147 3.34 19.47 9.05
CA SER A 147 3.09 20.86 8.65
C SER A 147 3.70 21.22 7.29
N ASP A 148 4.83 20.64 6.97
CA ASP A 148 5.57 20.91 5.73
C ASP A 148 5.19 19.96 4.59
N ALA A 149 4.43 18.91 4.88
CA ALA A 149 3.96 17.95 3.89
C ALA A 149 2.59 18.34 3.32
N SER A 150 2.28 17.79 2.14
CA SER A 150 0.96 17.94 1.51
C SER A 150 0.07 16.74 1.77
N TRP A 151 0.66 15.56 2.06
CA TRP A 151 -0.04 14.33 2.33
C TRP A 151 0.86 13.26 2.98
N VAL A 152 0.21 12.28 3.57
CA VAL A 152 0.78 11.00 3.99
C VAL A 152 0.04 9.90 3.26
N GLY A 153 0.73 8.83 2.88
CA GLY A 153 0.13 7.73 2.13
C GLY A 153 0.94 6.44 2.23
N LEU A 154 0.36 5.36 1.70
CA LEU A 154 1.02 4.07 1.55
C LEU A 154 1.70 3.99 0.19
N SER A 155 2.88 3.40 0.11
CA SER A 155 3.56 3.11 -1.16
C SER A 155 3.88 1.63 -1.36
N GLU A 156 3.78 0.79 -0.34
CA GLU A 156 4.00 -0.66 -0.49
C GLU A 156 3.19 -1.46 0.53
N ILE A 157 2.95 -2.73 0.23
CA ILE A 157 2.48 -3.75 1.16
C ILE A 157 3.15 -5.08 0.87
N THR A 158 3.78 -5.68 1.86
CA THR A 158 4.44 -6.99 1.75
C THR A 158 3.98 -7.94 2.85
N ARG A 159 3.73 -9.19 2.46
CA ARG A 159 3.43 -10.28 3.41
C ARG A 159 4.67 -10.67 4.20
N VAL A 160 4.53 -10.76 5.51
CA VAL A 160 5.55 -11.26 6.43
C VAL A 160 4.98 -12.36 7.31
N GLU A 161 5.81 -13.00 8.13
CA GLU A 161 5.32 -13.98 9.10
C GLU A 161 4.41 -13.30 10.12
N GLY A 162 3.18 -13.80 10.24
CA GLY A 162 2.18 -13.31 11.21
C GLY A 162 1.45 -12.02 10.84
N GLY A 163 1.79 -11.35 9.72
CA GLY A 163 1.18 -10.08 9.37
C GLY A 163 1.66 -9.50 8.05
N PHE A 164 1.69 -8.18 8.01
CA PHE A 164 2.07 -7.39 6.84
C PHE A 164 2.99 -6.25 7.25
N VAL A 165 3.85 -5.85 6.35
CA VAL A 165 4.60 -4.59 6.43
C VAL A 165 4.13 -3.68 5.30
N VAL A 166 3.85 -2.43 5.61
CA VAL A 166 3.59 -1.37 4.62
C VAL A 166 4.65 -0.29 4.74
N ILE A 167 4.85 0.46 3.67
CA ILE A 167 5.57 1.74 3.72
C ILE A 167 4.52 2.84 3.87
N GLU A 168 4.62 3.61 4.96
CA GLU A 168 3.83 4.82 5.18
C GLU A 168 4.76 6.03 5.13
N ARG A 169 4.48 6.98 4.23
CA ARG A 169 5.36 8.12 3.99
C ARG A 169 4.62 9.41 3.70
N ASP A 170 5.26 10.52 4.02
CA ASP A 170 4.92 11.83 3.48
C ASP A 170 5.57 12.06 2.10
N ASN A 171 5.27 13.20 1.48
CA ASN A 171 5.77 13.60 0.17
C ASN A 171 6.93 14.60 0.25
N ARG A 172 7.73 14.57 1.30
CA ARG A 172 8.86 15.49 1.48
C ARG A 172 10.19 14.75 1.45
N SER A 173 11.22 15.49 1.14
CA SER A 173 12.62 15.05 1.10
C SER A 173 13.52 15.96 1.94
N GLY A 174 14.75 15.55 2.15
CA GLY A 174 15.74 16.29 2.93
C GLY A 174 15.27 16.54 4.36
N ASP A 175 15.54 17.74 4.86
CA ASP A 175 15.21 18.15 6.24
C ASP A 175 13.69 18.29 6.50
N PHE A 176 12.86 18.22 5.46
CA PHE A 176 11.41 18.34 5.56
C PHE A 176 10.69 16.99 5.58
N GLY A 177 11.39 15.88 5.34
CA GLY A 177 10.83 14.54 5.46
C GLY A 177 10.69 14.18 6.94
N GLU A 178 9.47 13.89 7.39
CA GLU A 178 9.18 13.57 8.79
C GLU A 178 8.62 12.16 8.96
N ILE A 179 7.92 11.63 7.94
CA ILE A 179 7.33 10.29 7.96
C ILE A 179 7.91 9.46 6.81
N LYS A 180 8.76 8.51 7.16
CA LYS A 180 9.31 7.48 6.28
C LYS A 180 9.37 6.19 7.09
N TRP A 181 8.23 5.51 7.21
CA TRP A 181 8.09 4.42 8.15
C TRP A 181 7.83 3.08 7.45
N LEU A 182 8.45 2.04 8.02
CA LEU A 182 7.92 0.70 7.87
C LEU A 182 6.94 0.46 9.01
N VAL A 183 5.74 0.05 8.66
CA VAL A 183 4.71 -0.23 9.66
C VAL A 183 4.31 -1.70 9.55
N HIS A 184 4.58 -2.44 10.61
CA HIS A 184 4.09 -3.81 10.78
C HIS A 184 2.73 -3.80 11.47
N PHE A 185 1.83 -4.66 11.00
CA PHE A 185 0.59 -5.00 11.68
C PHE A 185 0.27 -6.49 11.49
N SER A 186 -0.30 -7.10 12.52
CA SER A 186 -0.59 -8.53 12.52
C SER A 186 -1.81 -8.90 11.68
N ASP A 187 -1.94 -10.19 11.33
CA ASP A 187 -3.15 -10.72 10.70
C ASP A 187 -4.42 -10.42 11.50
N SER A 188 -4.33 -10.36 12.83
CA SER A 188 -5.47 -10.08 13.71
C SER A 188 -5.97 -8.65 13.58
N ALA A 189 -5.13 -7.69 13.18
CA ALA A 189 -5.54 -6.31 12.93
C ALA A 189 -6.58 -6.18 11.80
N LEU A 190 -6.66 -7.19 10.91
CA LEU A 190 -7.68 -7.22 9.86
C LEU A 190 -9.09 -7.58 10.39
N ALA A 191 -9.20 -8.06 11.63
CA ALA A 191 -10.43 -8.68 12.15
C ALA A 191 -11.60 -7.69 12.22
N ASP A 192 -11.33 -6.46 12.62
CA ASP A 192 -12.34 -5.43 12.83
C ASP A 192 -12.60 -4.59 11.56
N GLY A 193 -11.92 -4.91 10.46
CA GLY A 193 -12.07 -4.22 9.17
C GLY A 193 -11.33 -2.89 9.09
N ILE A 194 -10.52 -2.57 10.10
CA ILE A 194 -9.71 -1.37 10.16
C ILE A 194 -8.39 -1.66 10.88
N VAL A 195 -7.28 -1.17 10.34
CA VAL A 195 -5.98 -1.12 11.03
C VAL A 195 -5.84 0.25 11.66
N THR A 196 -5.86 0.30 12.99
CA THR A 196 -5.77 1.51 13.80
C THR A 196 -4.32 1.82 14.20
N HIS A 197 -4.06 3.02 14.69
CA HIS A 197 -2.74 3.38 15.22
C HIS A 197 -2.26 2.45 16.35
N ALA A 198 -3.18 1.93 17.15
CA ALA A 198 -2.85 1.02 18.27
C ALA A 198 -2.35 -0.36 17.82
N GLU A 199 -2.54 -0.72 16.56
CA GLU A 199 -2.16 -2.01 15.98
C GLU A 199 -0.87 -1.93 15.15
N LYS A 200 -0.32 -0.73 15.03
CA LYS A 200 0.90 -0.46 14.26
C LYS A 200 2.15 -0.59 15.13
N GLU A 201 3.12 -1.34 14.64
CA GLU A 201 4.49 -1.35 15.12
C GLU A 201 5.34 -0.62 14.07
N VAL A 202 6.04 0.43 14.48
CA VAL A 202 6.70 1.37 13.57
C VAL A 202 8.20 1.26 13.64
N TYR A 203 8.84 1.14 12.48
CA TYR A 203 10.28 1.34 12.30
C TYR A 203 10.53 2.60 11.48
N ASP A 204 11.27 3.55 12.04
CA ASP A 204 11.60 4.81 11.38
C ASP A 204 12.79 4.64 10.42
N LEU A 205 12.56 4.88 9.12
CA LEU A 205 13.59 4.81 8.08
C LEU A 205 14.45 6.07 7.97
N LEU A 206 14.05 7.18 8.60
CA LEU A 206 14.78 8.45 8.48
C LEU A 206 16.27 8.33 8.81
N PRO A 207 16.68 7.62 9.89
CA PRO A 207 18.10 7.42 10.19
C PRO A 207 18.85 6.67 9.09
N ASP A 208 18.26 5.62 8.52
CA ASP A 208 18.88 4.80 7.46
C ASP A 208 19.00 5.57 6.15
N LEU A 209 17.97 6.31 5.78
CA LEU A 209 17.97 7.16 4.60
C LEU A 209 19.01 8.28 4.73
N ASN A 210 19.11 8.90 5.90
CA ASN A 210 20.10 9.95 6.15
C ASN A 210 21.54 9.41 6.21
N ALA A 211 21.74 8.21 6.74
CA ALA A 211 23.08 7.62 6.94
C ALA A 211 23.85 7.40 5.64
N THR A 212 23.17 7.27 4.50
CA THR A 212 23.81 6.93 3.22
C THR A 212 24.65 8.10 2.66
N ASN A 213 24.09 9.32 2.63
CA ASN A 213 24.75 10.50 2.06
C ASN A 213 24.27 11.83 2.68
N GLY A 214 23.59 11.77 3.83
CA GLY A 214 23.03 12.94 4.50
C GLY A 214 21.78 13.50 3.84
N TRP A 215 21.07 12.70 3.03
CA TRP A 215 19.86 13.12 2.33
C TRP A 215 18.74 12.11 2.50
N ILE A 216 17.56 12.58 2.91
CA ILE A 216 16.35 11.78 3.00
C ILE A 216 15.61 11.88 1.68
N THR A 217 15.45 10.74 0.99
CA THR A 217 14.64 10.67 -0.23
C THR A 217 13.15 10.75 0.14
N ASP A 218 12.33 11.30 -0.75
CA ASP A 218 10.89 11.38 -0.53
C ASP A 218 10.17 10.04 -0.79
N LYS A 219 10.75 9.18 -1.64
CA LYS A 219 10.09 7.97 -2.15
C LYS A 219 10.75 6.64 -1.77
N PRO A 220 10.69 6.16 -0.53
CA PRO A 220 10.77 4.73 -0.28
C PRO A 220 9.53 4.06 -0.87
N GLU A 221 9.71 3.16 -1.88
CA GLU A 221 8.59 2.61 -2.67
C GLU A 221 8.50 1.09 -2.62
N GLY A 222 9.55 0.39 -2.26
CA GLY A 222 9.50 -1.06 -2.19
C GLY A 222 10.05 -1.62 -0.91
N VAL A 223 9.39 -2.63 -0.35
CA VAL A 223 9.90 -3.45 0.75
C VAL A 223 9.77 -4.92 0.43
N ALA A 224 10.81 -5.68 0.71
CA ALA A 224 10.82 -7.12 0.53
C ALA A 224 11.46 -7.83 1.71
N VAL A 225 10.90 -8.99 2.08
CA VAL A 225 11.47 -9.88 3.08
C VAL A 225 11.83 -11.20 2.42
N THR A 226 13.10 -11.59 2.55
CA THR A 226 13.56 -12.88 2.01
C THR A 226 13.07 -14.06 2.85
N PRO A 227 13.09 -15.29 2.32
CA PRO A 227 12.81 -16.49 3.12
C PRO A 227 13.71 -16.67 4.35
N ALA A 228 14.89 -16.03 4.35
CA ALA A 228 15.79 -16.00 5.51
C ALA A 228 15.42 -14.90 6.52
N GLY A 229 14.35 -14.15 6.29
CA GLY A 229 13.89 -13.05 7.14
C GLY A 229 14.68 -11.75 7.02
N GLU A 230 15.53 -11.60 5.99
CA GLU A 230 16.24 -10.34 5.74
C GLU A 230 15.30 -9.35 5.07
N LEU A 231 15.22 -8.14 5.59
CA LEU A 231 14.39 -7.06 5.08
C LEU A 231 15.21 -6.08 4.25
N TYR A 232 14.67 -5.72 3.09
CA TYR A 232 15.25 -4.77 2.14
C TYR A 232 14.24 -3.70 1.79
N VAL A 233 14.73 -2.48 1.57
CA VAL A 233 13.95 -1.34 1.08
C VAL A 233 14.60 -0.79 -0.17
N VAL A 234 13.79 -0.37 -1.14
CA VAL A 234 14.24 0.35 -2.33
C VAL A 234 13.53 1.69 -2.43
N THR A 235 14.24 2.69 -2.92
CA THR A 235 13.68 4.02 -3.19
C THR A 235 13.56 4.26 -4.68
N ASP A 236 12.55 5.02 -5.09
CA ASP A 236 12.42 5.58 -6.43
C ASP A 236 13.05 6.99 -6.50
N ASN A 237 13.53 7.38 -7.68
CA ASN A 237 14.14 8.68 -7.96
C ASN A 237 13.35 9.53 -8.96
N ASP A 238 12.06 9.29 -9.12
CA ASP A 238 11.19 10.02 -10.06
C ASP A 238 11.70 10.12 -11.51
N GLY A 239 12.60 9.22 -11.92
CA GLY A 239 13.04 9.10 -13.30
C GLY A 239 13.94 10.22 -13.79
N VAL A 240 14.78 10.86 -12.96
CA VAL A 240 15.91 11.69 -13.39
C VAL A 240 15.80 13.20 -13.11
N GLU A 241 14.72 13.68 -12.59
CA GLU A 241 14.57 15.13 -12.38
C GLU A 241 15.38 15.64 -11.18
N ASP A 242 15.78 14.69 -10.32
CA ASP A 242 16.38 14.98 -9.04
C ASP A 242 17.88 14.65 -9.02
N TRP A 243 18.36 14.13 -7.94
CA TRP A 243 19.78 13.96 -7.69
C TRP A 243 20.27 12.57 -8.09
N SER A 244 21.42 12.47 -8.70
CA SER A 244 22.04 11.17 -8.89
C SER A 244 22.32 10.51 -7.53
N GLY A 245 21.83 9.24 -7.34
CA GLY A 245 22.03 8.50 -6.09
C GLY A 245 20.82 8.48 -5.17
N GLU A 246 19.67 8.89 -5.61
CA GLU A 246 18.40 8.75 -4.86
C GLU A 246 17.82 7.33 -4.96
N THR A 247 18.06 6.61 -6.03
CA THR A 247 17.76 5.18 -6.06
C THR A 247 18.70 4.43 -5.13
N ARG A 248 18.16 3.92 -4.05
CA ARG A 248 18.89 3.21 -3.01
C ARG A 248 18.32 1.83 -2.80
N PHE A 249 19.18 0.90 -2.45
CA PHE A 249 18.82 -0.44 -2.04
C PHE A 249 19.41 -0.67 -0.65
N LEU A 250 18.56 -0.61 0.35
CA LEU A 250 18.93 -0.70 1.76
C LEU A 250 18.68 -2.13 2.28
N ARG A 251 19.64 -2.67 3.02
CA ARG A 251 19.46 -3.88 3.82
C ARG A 251 19.36 -3.48 5.28
N LEU A 252 18.21 -3.65 5.87
CA LEU A 252 17.95 -3.24 7.26
C LEU A 252 18.23 -4.35 8.29
N GLY A 253 18.45 -5.58 7.84
CA GLY A 253 18.72 -6.71 8.73
C GLY A 253 17.53 -7.65 8.89
N LYS A 254 17.42 -8.31 10.02
CA LYS A 254 16.35 -9.29 10.28
C LYS A 254 15.05 -8.61 10.64
N PHE A 255 13.97 -8.99 9.95
CA PHE A 255 12.62 -8.53 10.26
C PHE A 255 12.25 -8.67 11.75
N ALA A 256 12.53 -9.86 12.34
CA ALA A 256 12.20 -10.16 13.73
C ALA A 256 12.91 -9.26 14.78
N GLY A 257 13.84 -8.42 14.39
CA GLY A 257 14.53 -7.51 15.30
C GLY A 257 14.32 -6.03 15.02
N LEU A 258 13.42 -5.72 14.09
CA LEU A 258 13.15 -4.31 13.70
C LEU A 258 11.96 -3.71 14.43
N PHE A 259 11.02 -4.55 14.88
CA PHE A 259 9.74 -4.12 15.45
C PHE A 259 9.62 -4.55 16.93
N ASP A 260 10.74 -4.80 17.63
CA ASP A 260 10.78 -5.14 19.06
C ASP A 260 10.76 -3.91 19.98
#